data_6e7fbf3445331abca58e1a68d9529239
#
_entry.id   6e7fbf3445331abca58e1a68d9529239
#
_cell.length_a   1.000
_cell.length_b   1.000
_cell.length_c   1.000
_cell.angle_alpha   90.00
_cell.angle_beta   90.00
_cell.angle_gamma   90.00
#
_symmetry.space_group_name_H-M   'P 1'
#
loop_
_entity.id
_entity.type
_entity.pdbx_description
1 polymer ?
#
loop_
_entity_poly.entity_id
_entity_poly.type
_entity_poly.pdbx_seq_one_letter_code
_entity_poly.pdbx_strand_id
1 'polypeptide(L)'
;FFMKYKPYLMKDVMDTSAQNKFNVISLFAGGGGSSTGYRLAGGNVLCVNEFVEAARDTYRENYPYTKILSSDIKELTGQDFLDATALEAGELDILDGSPPCSAFSVAGKLSHSTAGKHSDGWGQTKNYSDGKMVENIEDLFFEFLRVAKEIQPKVIIGENVAGLTVGEAKQYFNKIQNTFEEIGYDVSAKVLDSRYFGVCQTRTRVFFI
;
A
#
# COMPACT_ATOMS: atom_id res chain seq x y z
N PHE A 1 10.64 24.46 24.92
CA PHE A 1 9.27 24.20 24.41
C PHE A 1 9.02 22.70 24.58
N PHE A 2 8.29 22.31 25.62
CA PHE A 2 7.77 20.95 25.72
C PHE A 2 6.55 20.87 24.80
N MET A 3 6.67 20.23 23.64
CA MET A 3 5.49 19.82 22.89
C MET A 3 4.69 18.85 23.76
N LYS A 4 3.51 19.25 24.19
CA LYS A 4 2.57 18.35 24.86
C LYS A 4 2.12 17.32 23.84
N TYR A 5 2.71 16.12 23.89
CA TYR A 5 2.24 14.99 23.08
C TYR A 5 0.80 14.67 23.47
N LYS A 6 -0.12 14.83 22.54
CA LYS A 6 -1.51 14.39 22.69
C LYS A 6 -1.70 13.16 21.78
N PRO A 7 -1.94 11.98 22.35
CA PRO A 7 -2.24 10.81 21.53
C PRO A 7 -3.56 11.05 20.77
N TYR A 8 -3.62 10.63 19.51
CA TYR A 8 -4.86 10.59 18.77
C TYR A 8 -5.72 9.43 19.26
N LEU A 9 -6.98 9.72 19.54
CA LEU A 9 -8.02 8.73 19.81
C LEU A 9 -8.72 8.36 18.51
N MET A 10 -9.38 7.22 18.47
CA MET A 10 -10.18 6.82 17.29
C MET A 10 -11.24 7.88 16.96
N LYS A 11 -11.81 8.53 17.98
CA LYS A 11 -12.73 9.65 17.76
C LYS A 11 -12.09 10.80 16.98
N ASP A 12 -10.85 11.21 17.30
CA ASP A 12 -10.16 12.28 16.59
C ASP A 12 -9.94 11.92 15.12
N VAL A 13 -9.63 10.63 14.85
CA VAL A 13 -9.47 10.09 13.49
C VAL A 13 -10.78 10.17 12.71
N MET A 14 -11.90 9.76 13.32
CA MET A 14 -13.21 9.75 12.66
C MET A 14 -13.77 11.17 12.47
N ASP A 15 -13.63 12.04 13.44
CA ASP A 15 -14.05 13.45 13.35
C ASP A 15 -13.30 14.18 12.24
N THR A 16 -11.99 13.88 12.07
CA THR A 16 -11.21 14.48 10.99
C THR A 16 -11.57 13.91 9.63
N SER A 17 -11.78 12.60 9.54
CA SER A 17 -12.22 11.91 8.32
C SER A 17 -13.59 12.43 7.83
N ALA A 18 -14.48 12.80 8.75
CA ALA A 18 -15.80 13.36 8.42
C ALA A 18 -15.73 14.69 7.68
N GLN A 19 -14.57 15.36 7.63
CA GLN A 19 -14.37 16.54 6.80
C GLN A 19 -14.44 16.23 5.30
N ASN A 20 -14.23 14.97 4.90
CA ASN A 20 -14.38 14.44 3.54
C ASN A 20 -13.71 15.33 2.47
N LYS A 21 -12.47 15.75 2.73
CA LYS A 21 -11.72 16.65 1.84
C LYS A 21 -11.30 15.97 0.52
N PHE A 22 -11.09 14.67 0.56
CA PHE A 22 -10.71 13.82 -0.57
C PHE A 22 -11.11 12.38 -0.27
N ASN A 23 -11.29 11.59 -1.32
CA ASN A 23 -11.60 10.18 -1.21
C ASN A 23 -10.38 9.29 -1.50
N VAL A 24 -10.35 8.10 -0.86
CA VAL A 24 -9.23 7.16 -0.95
C VAL A 24 -9.74 5.75 -1.14
N ILE A 25 -9.09 5.00 -2.03
CA ILE A 25 -9.11 3.53 -2.05
C ILE A 25 -7.71 3.06 -1.66
N SER A 26 -7.59 2.11 -0.73
CA SER A 26 -6.30 1.62 -0.26
C SER A 26 -6.15 0.12 -0.53
N LEU A 27 -5.14 -0.27 -1.31
CA LEU A 27 -4.82 -1.65 -1.63
C LEU A 27 -3.71 -2.17 -0.72
N PHE A 28 -3.77 -3.45 -0.38
CA PHE A 28 -2.85 -4.08 0.59
C PHE A 28 -2.89 -3.37 1.96
N ALA A 29 -4.10 -3.06 2.41
CA ALA A 29 -4.34 -2.14 3.52
C ALA A 29 -3.83 -2.60 4.90
N GLY A 30 -3.53 -3.90 5.06
CA GLY A 30 -3.12 -4.46 6.33
C GLY A 30 -4.14 -4.20 7.44
N GLY A 31 -3.66 -3.85 8.64
CA GLY A 31 -4.52 -3.44 9.77
C GLY A 31 -5.01 -1.99 9.73
N GLY A 32 -4.77 -1.24 8.63
CA GLY A 32 -5.29 0.11 8.43
C GLY A 32 -4.37 1.26 8.84
N GLY A 33 -3.04 1.04 8.86
CA GLY A 33 -2.08 2.09 9.23
C GLY A 33 -2.12 3.30 8.30
N SER A 34 -1.98 3.12 6.98
CA SER A 34 -2.09 4.20 5.99
C SER A 34 -3.49 4.82 5.99
N SER A 35 -4.53 3.99 6.09
CA SER A 35 -5.92 4.44 6.22
C SER A 35 -6.13 5.40 7.40
N THR A 36 -5.48 5.14 8.55
CA THR A 36 -5.48 6.06 9.69
C THR A 36 -4.84 7.39 9.33
N GLY A 37 -3.70 7.37 8.63
CA GLY A 37 -3.01 8.57 8.17
C GLY A 37 -3.87 9.43 7.25
N TYR A 38 -4.52 8.83 6.26
CA TYR A 38 -5.44 9.53 5.35
C TYR A 38 -6.61 10.15 6.09
N ARG A 39 -7.22 9.42 7.03
CA ARG A 39 -8.33 9.95 7.84
C ARG A 39 -7.89 11.12 8.72
N LEU A 40 -6.70 11.07 9.32
CA LEU A 40 -6.14 12.19 10.07
C LEU A 40 -5.82 13.40 9.19
N ALA A 41 -5.59 13.22 7.90
CA ALA A 41 -5.46 14.32 6.93
C ALA A 41 -6.81 14.87 6.44
N GLY A 42 -7.92 14.29 6.87
CA GLY A 42 -9.29 14.69 6.47
C GLY A 42 -9.86 13.90 5.30
N GLY A 43 -9.19 12.82 4.89
CA GLY A 43 -9.64 11.95 3.82
C GLY A 43 -10.70 10.95 4.28
N ASN A 44 -11.54 10.54 3.34
CA ASN A 44 -12.51 9.48 3.50
C ASN A 44 -12.04 8.22 2.77
N VAL A 45 -11.70 7.17 3.52
CA VAL A 45 -11.32 5.88 2.93
C VAL A 45 -12.59 5.08 2.64
N LEU A 46 -12.95 5.03 1.36
CA LEU A 46 -14.20 4.44 0.88
C LEU A 46 -14.16 2.91 0.86
N CYS A 47 -13.05 2.37 0.35
CA CYS A 47 -12.86 0.94 0.17
C CYS A 47 -11.40 0.55 0.37
N VAL A 48 -11.17 -0.68 0.81
CA VAL A 48 -9.83 -1.25 0.88
C VAL A 48 -9.81 -2.67 0.30
N ASN A 49 -8.64 -3.08 -0.20
CA ASN A 49 -8.36 -4.48 -0.49
C ASN A 49 -7.36 -5.01 0.54
N GLU A 50 -7.71 -6.12 1.16
CA GLU A 50 -6.82 -6.88 2.04
C GLU A 50 -7.15 -8.37 1.94
N PHE A 51 -6.17 -9.13 1.51
CA PHE A 51 -6.30 -10.55 1.23
C PHE A 51 -6.16 -11.42 2.50
N VAL A 52 -5.37 -10.98 3.48
CA VAL A 52 -5.06 -11.76 4.70
C VAL A 52 -6.14 -11.59 5.75
N GLU A 53 -6.74 -12.69 6.20
CA GLU A 53 -7.88 -12.68 7.12
C GLU A 53 -7.59 -11.95 8.45
N ALA A 54 -6.49 -12.29 9.11
CA ALA A 54 -6.12 -11.68 10.39
C ALA A 54 -5.90 -10.15 10.27
N ALA A 55 -5.41 -9.67 9.11
CA ALA A 55 -5.26 -8.26 8.84
C ALA A 55 -6.64 -7.58 8.62
N ARG A 56 -7.55 -8.26 7.88
CA ARG A 56 -8.93 -7.79 7.70
C ARG A 56 -9.69 -7.68 9.01
N ASP A 57 -9.51 -8.64 9.90
CA ASP A 57 -10.18 -8.62 11.21
C ASP A 57 -9.70 -7.43 12.04
N THR A 58 -8.39 -7.20 12.06
CA THR A 58 -7.81 -5.99 12.67
C THR A 58 -8.35 -4.71 12.02
N TYR A 59 -8.48 -4.70 10.69
CA TYR A 59 -9.03 -3.55 9.96
C TYR A 59 -10.49 -3.30 10.34
N ARG A 60 -11.33 -4.33 10.40
CA ARG A 60 -12.75 -4.23 10.76
C ARG A 60 -12.98 -3.72 12.17
N GLU A 61 -12.15 -4.15 13.14
CA GLU A 61 -12.22 -3.65 14.51
C GLU A 61 -11.97 -2.13 14.57
N ASN A 62 -11.03 -1.62 13.76
CA ASN A 62 -10.72 -0.20 13.71
C ASN A 62 -11.73 0.60 12.86
N TYR A 63 -12.20 0.01 11.75
CA TYR A 63 -13.00 0.70 10.73
C TYR A 63 -14.17 -0.16 10.25
N PRO A 64 -15.20 -0.41 11.10
CA PRO A 64 -16.27 -1.38 10.82
C PRO A 64 -17.16 -1.02 9.63
N TYR A 65 -17.17 0.24 9.22
CA TYR A 65 -18.02 0.73 8.12
C TYR A 65 -17.30 0.86 6.78
N THR A 66 -15.98 0.63 6.74
CA THR A 66 -15.22 0.68 5.49
C THR A 66 -15.42 -0.62 4.73
N LYS A 67 -15.75 -0.52 3.44
CA LYS A 67 -15.89 -1.70 2.57
C LYS A 67 -14.54 -2.38 2.37
N ILE A 68 -14.50 -3.71 2.51
CA ILE A 68 -13.29 -4.51 2.33
C ILE A 68 -13.52 -5.52 1.21
N LEU A 69 -12.73 -5.44 0.14
CA LEU A 69 -12.61 -6.48 -0.87
C LEU A 69 -11.55 -7.48 -0.43
N SER A 70 -11.93 -8.74 -0.26
CA SER A 70 -11.09 -9.76 0.40
C SER A 70 -10.42 -10.74 -0.58
N SER A 71 -10.69 -10.63 -1.87
CA SER A 71 -10.07 -11.45 -2.90
C SER A 71 -8.61 -11.06 -3.15
N ASP A 72 -7.84 -11.97 -3.75
CA ASP A 72 -6.52 -11.64 -4.27
C ASP A 72 -6.65 -10.49 -5.29
N ILE A 73 -5.73 -9.54 -5.25
CA ILE A 73 -5.70 -8.41 -6.18
C ILE A 73 -5.64 -8.85 -7.65
N LYS A 74 -5.07 -10.02 -7.90
CA LYS A 74 -4.99 -10.63 -9.24
C LYS A 74 -6.37 -11.03 -9.79
N GLU A 75 -7.35 -11.26 -8.92
CA GLU A 75 -8.73 -11.62 -9.27
C GLU A 75 -9.65 -10.40 -9.38
N LEU A 76 -9.23 -9.25 -8.83
CA LEU A 76 -10.01 -8.02 -8.81
C LEU A 76 -9.67 -7.13 -10.00
N THR A 77 -10.69 -6.48 -10.54
CA THR A 77 -10.59 -5.44 -11.57
C THR A 77 -10.80 -4.06 -10.99
N GLY A 78 -10.42 -3.00 -11.70
CA GLY A 78 -10.76 -1.63 -11.31
C GLY A 78 -12.26 -1.42 -11.16
N GLN A 79 -13.08 -2.12 -12.00
CA GLN A 79 -14.53 -2.04 -11.91
C GLN A 79 -15.08 -2.54 -10.58
N ASP A 80 -14.50 -3.57 -9.97
CA ASP A 80 -14.93 -4.07 -8.66
C ASP A 80 -14.79 -3.00 -7.58
N PHE A 81 -13.76 -2.16 -7.66
CA PHE A 81 -13.55 -1.02 -6.75
C PHE A 81 -14.49 0.14 -7.05
N LEU A 82 -14.74 0.44 -8.32
CA LEU A 82 -15.69 1.48 -8.74
C LEU A 82 -17.10 1.12 -8.29
N ASP A 83 -17.54 -0.12 -8.51
CA ASP A 83 -18.85 -0.62 -8.05
C ASP A 83 -18.95 -0.63 -6.52
N ALA A 84 -17.82 -0.94 -5.85
CA ALA A 84 -17.75 -0.94 -4.39
C ALA A 84 -17.95 0.46 -3.80
N THR A 85 -17.56 1.51 -4.49
CA THR A 85 -17.53 2.89 -4.01
C THR A 85 -18.58 3.80 -4.66
N ALA A 86 -19.29 3.31 -5.67
CA ALA A 86 -20.21 4.07 -6.52
C ALA A 86 -19.52 5.28 -7.19
N LEU A 87 -18.24 5.11 -7.57
CA LEU A 87 -17.47 6.09 -8.35
C LEU A 87 -17.39 5.65 -9.81
N GLU A 88 -17.17 6.62 -10.68
CA GLU A 88 -16.76 6.39 -12.06
C GLU A 88 -15.23 6.53 -12.21
N ALA A 89 -14.67 5.99 -13.30
CA ALA A 89 -13.25 6.15 -13.60
C ALA A 89 -12.87 7.65 -13.69
N GLY A 90 -11.78 8.03 -13.04
CA GLY A 90 -11.33 9.43 -12.96
C GLY A 90 -11.87 10.22 -11.76
N GLU A 91 -12.83 9.72 -11.00
CA GLU A 91 -13.42 10.42 -9.85
C GLU A 91 -12.66 10.20 -8.54
N LEU A 92 -11.90 9.10 -8.43
CA LEU A 92 -11.10 8.81 -7.24
C LEU A 92 -9.98 9.83 -7.07
N ASP A 93 -9.87 10.44 -5.88
CA ASP A 93 -8.79 11.38 -5.61
C ASP A 93 -7.44 10.66 -5.39
N ILE A 94 -7.39 9.65 -4.52
CA ILE A 94 -6.15 8.93 -4.18
C ILE A 94 -6.36 7.43 -4.24
N LEU A 95 -5.51 6.74 -5.02
CA LEU A 95 -5.29 5.30 -4.90
C LEU A 95 -3.98 5.07 -4.16
N ASP A 96 -4.07 4.47 -2.96
CA ASP A 96 -2.94 4.10 -2.11
C ASP A 96 -2.65 2.60 -2.22
N GLY A 97 -1.38 2.22 -2.16
CA GLY A 97 -1.01 0.82 -2.11
C GLY A 97 0.40 0.57 -1.58
N SER A 98 0.50 -0.47 -0.74
CA SER A 98 1.79 -0.94 -0.22
C SER A 98 2.01 -2.43 -0.52
N PRO A 99 2.20 -2.78 -1.82
CA PRO A 99 2.40 -4.17 -2.23
C PRO A 99 3.57 -4.81 -1.50
N PRO A 100 3.46 -6.04 -1.01
CA PRO A 100 4.55 -6.71 -0.31
C PRO A 100 5.76 -6.92 -1.23
N CYS A 101 6.97 -6.67 -0.71
CA CYS A 101 8.23 -6.83 -1.43
C CYS A 101 9.27 -7.49 -0.51
N SER A 102 9.10 -8.76 -0.20
CA SER A 102 9.99 -9.49 0.69
C SER A 102 11.38 -9.77 0.07
N ALA A 103 11.46 -9.85 -1.25
CA ALA A 103 12.68 -10.11 -1.99
C ALA A 103 13.80 -9.09 -1.72
N PHE A 104 13.44 -7.82 -1.53
CA PHE A 104 14.40 -6.70 -1.42
C PHE A 104 14.48 -6.10 -0.01
N SER A 105 13.83 -6.69 0.99
CA SER A 105 13.93 -6.22 2.38
C SER A 105 15.19 -6.76 3.05
N VAL A 106 15.80 -5.96 3.94
CA VAL A 106 16.96 -6.40 4.75
C VAL A 106 16.60 -7.61 5.63
N ALA A 107 15.37 -7.68 6.12
CA ALA A 107 14.86 -8.82 6.87
C ALA A 107 14.71 -10.08 6.00
N GLY A 108 14.36 -9.92 4.71
CA GLY A 108 14.31 -11.01 3.74
C GLY A 108 15.69 -11.62 3.47
N LYS A 109 16.74 -10.80 3.40
CA LYS A 109 18.13 -11.29 3.21
C LYS A 109 18.64 -12.14 4.35
N LEU A 110 18.22 -11.90 5.59
CA LEU A 110 18.58 -12.72 6.76
C LEU A 110 17.88 -14.08 6.79
N SER A 111 16.70 -14.22 6.20
CA SER A 111 15.96 -15.49 6.15
C SER A 111 16.43 -16.41 5.01
N HIS A 112 17.16 -15.89 4.01
CA HIS A 112 17.65 -16.67 2.86
C HIS A 112 18.93 -17.47 3.09
N SER A 113 19.53 -17.41 4.29
CA SER A 113 20.73 -18.20 4.61
C SER A 113 20.47 -19.71 4.74
N THR A 114 19.22 -20.17 4.64
CA THR A 114 18.85 -21.58 4.86
C THR A 114 17.95 -22.22 3.79
N ALA A 115 17.57 -21.53 2.73
CA ALA A 115 16.76 -22.11 1.65
C ALA A 115 17.34 -21.81 0.26
N GLY A 116 17.57 -22.86 -0.48
CA GLY A 116 18.16 -23.06 -1.80
C GLY A 116 18.20 -21.87 -2.79
N LYS A 117 19.32 -21.86 -3.50
CA LYS A 117 19.73 -20.96 -4.56
C LYS A 117 18.65 -20.65 -5.61
N HIS A 118 18.08 -19.42 -5.57
CA HIS A 118 17.79 -18.67 -6.76
C HIS A 118 18.55 -17.34 -6.67
N SER A 119 19.44 -17.08 -7.63
CA SER A 119 20.50 -16.06 -7.56
C SER A 119 20.05 -14.64 -7.90
N ASP A 120 18.79 -14.44 -8.26
CA ASP A 120 18.26 -13.22 -8.89
C ASP A 120 17.09 -12.56 -8.15
N GLY A 121 16.61 -13.12 -7.04
CA GLY A 121 15.56 -12.51 -6.21
C GLY A 121 14.16 -12.51 -6.81
N TRP A 122 13.97 -13.06 -8.01
CA TRP A 122 12.71 -13.17 -8.72
C TRP A 122 11.98 -14.48 -8.42
N GLY A 123 10.65 -14.52 -8.53
CA GLY A 123 9.85 -15.74 -8.36
C GLY A 123 9.62 -16.16 -6.92
N GLN A 124 9.61 -15.24 -5.97
CA GLN A 124 9.44 -15.56 -4.55
C GLN A 124 7.98 -15.85 -4.19
N THR A 125 7.83 -16.87 -3.34
CA THR A 125 6.55 -17.27 -2.77
C THR A 125 6.46 -16.81 -1.31
N LYS A 126 5.32 -16.25 -0.92
CA LYS A 126 5.02 -15.88 0.45
C LYS A 126 3.87 -16.71 0.99
N ASN A 127 4.12 -17.37 2.13
CA ASN A 127 3.07 -18.04 2.90
C ASN A 127 2.57 -17.12 4.00
N TYR A 128 1.26 -17.04 4.16
CA TYR A 128 0.59 -16.27 5.21
C TYR A 128 0.13 -17.19 6.34
N SER A 129 -0.11 -16.62 7.51
CA SER A 129 -0.49 -17.38 8.72
C SER A 129 -1.84 -18.09 8.60
N ASP A 130 -2.70 -17.68 7.69
CA ASP A 130 -3.99 -18.32 7.36
C ASP A 130 -3.88 -19.43 6.31
N GLY A 131 -2.65 -19.83 5.95
CA GLY A 131 -2.37 -20.89 4.97
C GLY A 131 -2.42 -20.44 3.51
N LYS A 132 -2.70 -19.17 3.23
CA LYS A 132 -2.65 -18.63 1.87
C LYS A 132 -1.22 -18.52 1.37
N MET A 133 -1.02 -18.77 0.09
CA MET A 133 0.26 -18.70 -0.59
C MET A 133 0.14 -17.78 -1.80
N VAL A 134 1.08 -16.85 -1.95
CA VAL A 134 1.20 -15.99 -3.12
C VAL A 134 2.54 -16.22 -3.78
N GLU A 135 2.51 -16.63 -5.03
CA GLU A 135 3.69 -16.75 -5.89
C GLU A 135 3.98 -15.44 -6.60
N ASN A 136 5.26 -15.21 -6.95
CA ASN A 136 5.69 -14.00 -7.67
C ASN A 136 5.18 -12.72 -7.01
N ILE A 137 5.50 -12.54 -5.74
CA ILE A 137 5.06 -11.35 -4.97
C ILE A 137 5.58 -10.03 -5.54
N GLU A 138 6.66 -10.06 -6.31
CA GLU A 138 7.16 -8.92 -7.07
C GLU A 138 6.16 -8.41 -8.11
N ASP A 139 5.28 -9.28 -8.65
CA ASP A 139 4.27 -8.87 -9.62
C ASP A 139 3.15 -8.03 -9.00
N LEU A 140 2.98 -8.08 -7.66
CA LEU A 140 1.90 -7.39 -6.98
C LEU A 140 1.95 -5.85 -7.11
N PHE A 141 3.14 -5.27 -7.32
CA PHE A 141 3.22 -3.85 -7.61
C PHE A 141 2.67 -3.52 -8.99
N PHE A 142 2.84 -4.39 -9.97
CA PHE A 142 2.26 -4.21 -11.31
C PHE A 142 0.76 -4.47 -11.31
N GLU A 143 0.27 -5.37 -10.45
CA GLU A 143 -1.17 -5.54 -10.23
C GLU A 143 -1.80 -4.28 -9.63
N PHE A 144 -1.11 -3.63 -8.68
CA PHE A 144 -1.51 -2.33 -8.17
C PHE A 144 -1.61 -1.27 -9.29
N LEU A 145 -0.61 -1.20 -10.17
CA LEU A 145 -0.61 -0.27 -11.29
C LEU A 145 -1.64 -0.64 -12.37
N ARG A 146 -1.94 -1.94 -12.56
CA ARG A 146 -3.04 -2.38 -13.43
C ARG A 146 -4.38 -1.83 -12.93
N VAL A 147 -4.66 -1.99 -11.66
CA VAL A 147 -5.89 -1.44 -11.04
C VAL A 147 -5.90 0.09 -11.13
N ALA A 148 -4.76 0.75 -10.90
CA ALA A 148 -4.64 2.20 -11.07
C ALA A 148 -5.00 2.66 -12.49
N LYS A 149 -4.51 1.95 -13.52
CA LYS A 149 -4.85 2.24 -14.92
C LYS A 149 -6.35 2.12 -15.21
N GLU A 150 -7.03 1.18 -14.57
CA GLU A 150 -8.46 0.94 -14.77
C GLU A 150 -9.33 1.96 -14.02
N ILE A 151 -8.96 2.35 -12.79
CA ILE A 151 -9.69 3.33 -11.96
C ILE A 151 -9.41 4.76 -12.41
N GLN A 152 -8.22 5.05 -12.91
CA GLN A 152 -7.74 6.40 -13.29
C GLN A 152 -7.83 7.42 -12.12
N PRO A 153 -7.24 7.14 -10.94
CA PRO A 153 -7.26 8.08 -9.83
C PRO A 153 -6.51 9.36 -10.19
N LYS A 154 -6.83 10.48 -9.51
CA LYS A 154 -6.10 11.75 -9.71
C LYS A 154 -4.65 11.66 -9.21
N VAL A 155 -4.43 10.90 -8.13
CA VAL A 155 -3.10 10.67 -7.53
C VAL A 155 -2.94 9.19 -7.18
N ILE A 156 -1.76 8.64 -7.48
CA ILE A 156 -1.36 7.29 -7.05
C ILE A 156 -0.26 7.45 -6.01
N ILE A 157 -0.39 6.74 -4.87
CA ILE A 157 0.65 6.69 -3.84
C ILE A 157 1.06 5.23 -3.64
N GLY A 158 2.25 4.86 -4.13
CA GLY A 158 2.83 3.54 -3.94
C GLY A 158 3.93 3.56 -2.86
N GLU A 159 3.86 2.66 -1.87
CA GLU A 159 4.91 2.51 -0.85
C GLU A 159 5.65 1.19 -1.02
N ASN A 160 6.97 1.22 -0.84
CA ASN A 160 7.75 0.00 -0.79
C ASN A 160 9.04 0.15 0.04
N VAL A 161 9.82 -0.92 0.17
CA VAL A 161 11.08 -0.92 0.93
C VAL A 161 12.15 -0.08 0.22
N ALA A 162 12.94 0.69 0.99
CA ALA A 162 14.01 1.52 0.44
C ALA A 162 15.08 0.71 -0.33
N GLY A 163 15.22 -0.59 -0.04
CA GLY A 163 16.13 -1.48 -0.75
C GLY A 163 15.90 -1.57 -2.26
N LEU A 164 14.72 -1.18 -2.75
CA LEU A 164 14.43 -1.11 -4.19
C LEU A 164 15.30 -0.10 -4.94
N THR A 165 15.81 0.91 -4.26
CA THR A 165 16.56 2.00 -4.91
C THR A 165 18.05 1.69 -5.15
N VAL A 166 18.53 0.53 -4.68
CA VAL A 166 19.97 0.18 -4.70
C VAL A 166 20.21 -1.22 -5.26
N GLY A 167 21.43 -1.43 -5.78
CA GLY A 167 21.88 -2.75 -6.26
C GLY A 167 21.05 -3.27 -7.43
N GLU A 168 20.87 -4.58 -7.50
CA GLU A 168 20.11 -5.27 -8.56
C GLU A 168 18.62 -4.89 -8.56
N ALA A 169 18.07 -4.56 -7.40
CA ALA A 169 16.68 -4.12 -7.25
C ALA A 169 16.37 -2.80 -8.00
N LYS A 170 17.39 -2.04 -8.36
CA LYS A 170 17.22 -0.78 -9.11
C LYS A 170 16.59 -1.00 -10.50
N GLN A 171 16.77 -2.16 -11.11
CA GLN A 171 16.08 -2.49 -12.37
C GLN A 171 14.56 -2.60 -12.16
N TYR A 172 14.13 -3.19 -11.06
CA TYR A 172 12.72 -3.28 -10.69
C TYR A 172 12.15 -1.90 -10.35
N PHE A 173 12.90 -1.08 -9.62
CA PHE A 173 12.54 0.32 -9.36
C PHE A 173 12.32 1.12 -10.66
N ASN A 174 13.23 1.02 -11.61
CA ASN A 174 13.11 1.69 -12.90
C ASN A 174 11.89 1.16 -13.68
N LYS A 175 11.64 -0.16 -13.65
CA LYS A 175 10.46 -0.76 -14.29
C LYS A 175 9.15 -0.21 -13.69
N ILE A 176 9.09 -0.03 -12.37
CA ILE A 176 7.93 0.60 -11.72
C ILE A 176 7.74 2.03 -12.25
N GLN A 177 8.79 2.87 -12.29
CA GLN A 177 8.66 4.24 -12.80
C GLN A 177 8.18 4.27 -14.26
N ASN A 178 8.77 3.46 -15.12
CA ASN A 178 8.35 3.37 -16.51
C ASN A 178 6.87 2.95 -16.63
N THR A 179 6.41 2.02 -15.78
CA THR A 179 5.01 1.59 -15.81
C THR A 179 4.05 2.71 -15.38
N PHE A 180 4.43 3.56 -14.42
CA PHE A 180 3.64 4.77 -14.11
C PHE A 180 3.51 5.68 -15.34
N GLU A 181 4.61 5.93 -16.05
CA GLU A 181 4.61 6.74 -17.27
C GLU A 181 3.78 6.09 -18.39
N GLU A 182 3.90 4.77 -18.58
CA GLU A 182 3.13 4.00 -19.57
C GLU A 182 1.61 4.05 -19.33
N ILE A 183 1.17 4.16 -18.07
CA ILE A 183 -0.26 4.30 -17.73
C ILE A 183 -0.72 5.76 -17.66
N GLY A 184 0.16 6.72 -17.99
CA GLY A 184 -0.17 8.13 -18.18
C GLY A 184 0.05 9.03 -16.97
N TYR A 185 0.88 8.63 -16.00
CA TYR A 185 1.20 9.44 -14.81
C TYR A 185 2.65 9.91 -14.82
N ASP A 186 2.86 11.17 -14.50
CA ASP A 186 4.16 11.66 -14.09
C ASP A 186 4.49 11.11 -12.70
N VAL A 187 5.68 10.54 -12.50
CA VAL A 187 6.04 9.93 -11.23
C VAL A 187 7.25 10.57 -10.58
N SER A 188 7.13 10.88 -9.30
CA SER A 188 8.24 11.26 -8.43
C SER A 188 8.46 10.19 -7.37
N ALA A 189 9.70 9.73 -7.20
CA ALA A 189 10.04 8.73 -6.20
C ALA A 189 11.04 9.28 -5.19
N LYS A 190 10.74 9.09 -3.89
CA LYS A 190 11.59 9.57 -2.81
C LYS A 190 11.68 8.59 -1.65
N VAL A 191 12.90 8.40 -1.15
CA VAL A 191 13.13 7.64 0.09
C VAL A 191 12.91 8.56 1.29
N LEU A 192 11.98 8.18 2.16
CA LEU A 192 11.60 8.91 3.35
C LEU A 192 11.85 8.06 4.60
N ASP A 193 12.26 8.71 5.69
CA ASP A 193 12.39 8.08 7.01
C ASP A 193 11.34 8.68 7.95
N SER A 194 10.51 7.83 8.55
CA SER A 194 9.40 8.20 9.41
C SER A 194 9.79 9.10 10.60
N ARG A 195 11.05 9.02 11.05
CA ARG A 195 11.57 9.88 12.15
C ARG A 195 11.44 11.36 11.85
N TYR A 196 11.60 11.75 10.58
CA TYR A 196 11.50 13.16 10.18
C TYR A 196 10.05 13.66 10.09
N PHE A 197 9.09 12.77 10.30
CA PHE A 197 7.66 13.07 10.28
C PHE A 197 6.99 12.90 11.66
N GLY A 198 7.77 12.90 12.73
CA GLY A 198 7.27 12.84 14.10
C GLY A 198 6.91 11.43 14.59
N VAL A 199 7.30 10.38 13.88
CA VAL A 199 7.08 8.99 14.28
C VAL A 199 8.25 8.50 15.14
N CYS A 200 7.97 7.91 16.31
CA CYS A 200 8.98 7.37 17.22
C CYS A 200 9.57 6.02 16.76
N GLN A 201 9.68 5.81 15.47
CA GLN A 201 10.23 4.58 14.87
C GLN A 201 11.12 4.92 13.67
N THR A 202 12.26 4.27 13.56
CA THR A 202 13.07 4.29 12.34
C THR A 202 12.45 3.35 11.31
N ARG A 203 11.81 3.94 10.29
CA ARG A 203 11.22 3.20 9.16
C ARG A 203 11.49 3.95 7.87
N THR A 204 12.42 3.45 7.08
CA THR A 204 12.79 4.04 5.81
C THR A 204 12.06 3.31 4.68
N ARG A 205 11.36 4.07 3.83
CA ARG A 205 10.56 3.56 2.71
C ARG A 205 10.73 4.44 1.49
N VAL A 206 10.58 3.85 0.32
CA VAL A 206 10.42 4.59 -0.92
C VAL A 206 8.95 4.81 -1.19
N PHE A 207 8.60 6.02 -1.55
CA PHE A 207 7.27 6.42 -2.01
C PHE A 207 7.36 6.83 -3.47
N PHE A 208 6.38 6.37 -4.25
CA PHE A 208 6.11 6.77 -5.62
C PHE A 208 4.81 7.58 -5.61
N ILE A 209 4.86 8.80 -6.13
CA ILE A 209 3.71 9.71 -6.17
C ILE A 209 3.63 10.33 -7.55
#